data_752935dc5d2b293ce093fd7913dbac32
#
_entry.id   752935dc5d2b293ce093fd7913dbac32
#
_cell.length_a   1.000
_cell.length_b   1.000
_cell.length_c   1.000
_cell.angle_alpha   90.00
_cell.angle_beta   90.00
_cell.angle_gamma   90.00
#
_symmetry.space_group_name_H-M   'P 1'
#
loop_
_entity.id
_entity.type
_entity.pdbx_description
1 polymer ?
#
loop_
_entity_poly.entity_id
_entity_poly.type
_entity_poly.pdbx_seq_one_letter_code
_entity_poly.pdbx_strand_id
1 'polypeptide(L)'
;MSPWFCLLMLITANCILLAVFASTSGCDGLKDNFCNEERQRLSSSRKEFTESVSAGYTEGEGRGGEDLHPEREKEIKSRKMKIFEDATRLLTRKIRNAMAWMSGADSNVALVNNLQSNNLFKDKRVRDAMLKVDRADFTAITPYGDHPVSIGYSATISAPHMHAFSLELLKDHLKEWNKALDVGLGSGYLTACMAVMVGETGKVVGIDHIQALVVDSRRNIMKHHADLFTNDRIILVHGDGRKGYAKEAPYNAIHVGAAAPEIPVQLIEQLAKGGRMLIPVGPEGGPQRFVQVDKDTDGNVTQKDLMGVIYVPLTDEQHQLHN
;
A
#
# COMPACT_ATOMS: atom_id res chain seq x y z
N MET A 1 27.94 -15.62 19.47
CA MET A 1 27.96 -15.83 18.01
C MET A 1 29.34 -15.50 17.50
N SER A 2 29.92 -16.35 16.64
CA SER A 2 31.28 -16.12 16.17
C SER A 2 31.33 -14.88 15.27
N PRO A 3 32.45 -14.13 15.26
CA PRO A 3 32.66 -12.98 14.38
C PRO A 3 32.43 -13.30 12.90
N TRP A 4 32.64 -14.53 12.49
CA TRP A 4 32.42 -15.06 11.15
C TRP A 4 30.94 -15.08 10.73
N PHE A 5 30.01 -15.26 11.67
CA PHE A 5 28.57 -15.26 11.36
C PHE A 5 28.06 -13.84 11.08
N CYS A 6 28.56 -12.84 11.80
CA CYS A 6 28.27 -11.43 11.53
C CYS A 6 28.87 -10.96 10.19
N LEU A 7 30.09 -11.40 9.86
CA LEU A 7 30.73 -11.10 8.58
C LEU A 7 29.99 -11.76 7.40
N LEU A 8 29.52 -12.99 7.57
CA LEU A 8 28.73 -13.70 6.54
C LEU A 8 27.38 -13.00 6.29
N MET A 9 26.72 -12.51 7.35
CA MET A 9 25.47 -11.75 7.25
C MET A 9 25.68 -10.37 6.62
N LEU A 10 26.79 -9.69 6.87
CA LEU A 10 27.19 -8.45 6.20
C LEU A 10 27.50 -8.66 4.72
N ILE A 11 28.13 -9.77 4.36
CA ILE A 11 28.44 -10.13 2.97
C ILE A 11 27.13 -10.47 2.24
N THR A 12 26.21 -11.24 2.83
CA THR A 12 24.92 -11.57 2.21
C THR A 12 24.04 -10.32 2.06
N ALA A 13 23.98 -9.43 3.05
CA ALA A 13 23.25 -8.18 2.95
C ALA A 13 23.84 -7.25 1.86
N ASN A 14 25.16 -7.18 1.74
CA ASN A 14 25.84 -6.44 0.67
C ASN A 14 25.65 -7.07 -0.72
N CYS A 15 25.63 -8.40 -0.82
CA CYS A 15 25.36 -9.10 -2.09
C CYS A 15 23.90 -8.89 -2.54
N ILE A 16 22.93 -8.89 -1.63
CA ILE A 16 21.52 -8.60 -1.93
C ILE A 16 21.37 -7.14 -2.35
N LEU A 17 22.03 -6.18 -1.67
CA LEU A 17 22.04 -4.78 -2.07
C LEU A 17 22.69 -4.57 -3.45
N LEU A 18 23.78 -5.26 -3.76
CA LEU A 18 24.44 -5.23 -5.05
C LEU A 18 23.58 -5.84 -6.17
N ALA A 19 22.83 -6.90 -5.88
CA ALA A 19 21.88 -7.49 -6.84
C ALA A 19 20.71 -6.54 -7.14
N VAL A 20 20.19 -5.84 -6.14
CA VAL A 20 19.18 -4.78 -6.32
C VAL A 20 19.78 -3.61 -7.13
N PHE A 21 21.02 -3.21 -6.87
CA PHE A 21 21.71 -2.17 -7.63
C PHE A 21 22.00 -2.57 -9.09
N ALA A 22 22.34 -3.82 -9.34
CA ALA A 22 22.58 -4.34 -10.69
C ALA A 22 21.28 -4.42 -11.51
N SER A 23 20.14 -4.70 -10.88
CA SER A 23 18.84 -4.72 -11.56
C SER A 23 18.29 -3.32 -11.87
N THR A 24 18.74 -2.27 -11.16
CA THR A 24 18.37 -0.87 -11.47
C THR A 24 19.24 -0.25 -12.58
N SER A 25 20.30 -0.94 -13.05
CA SER A 25 21.11 -0.47 -14.19
C SER A 25 20.38 -0.54 -15.54
N GLY A 26 19.16 -1.11 -15.60
CA GLY A 26 18.26 -0.99 -16.76
C GLY A 26 17.72 0.44 -17.02
N CYS A 27 17.99 1.42 -16.14
CA CYS A 27 17.59 2.81 -16.28
C CYS A 27 18.58 3.69 -17.09
N ASP A 28 19.62 3.11 -17.69
CA ASP A 28 20.69 3.88 -18.36
C ASP A 28 20.25 4.58 -19.67
N GLY A 29 18.95 4.53 -20.01
CA GLY A 29 18.39 5.22 -21.19
C GLY A 29 17.38 6.34 -20.91
N LEU A 30 16.90 6.48 -19.67
CA LEU A 30 15.87 7.46 -19.30
C LEU A 30 16.47 8.60 -18.46
N LYS A 31 16.38 9.84 -19.01
CA LYS A 31 16.73 11.08 -18.30
C LYS A 31 15.63 11.50 -17.32
N ASP A 32 15.16 10.60 -16.47
CA ASP A 32 14.12 10.91 -15.49
C ASP A 32 14.74 11.31 -14.15
N ASN A 33 14.38 12.52 -13.67
CA ASN A 33 14.74 13.03 -12.35
C ASN A 33 14.37 12.04 -11.22
N PHE A 34 13.34 11.22 -11.44
CA PHE A 34 12.87 10.20 -10.52
C PHE A 34 13.90 9.08 -10.25
N CYS A 35 14.58 8.56 -11.27
CA CYS A 35 15.64 7.55 -11.10
C CYS A 35 16.84 8.10 -10.30
N ASN A 36 17.13 9.40 -10.43
CA ASN A 36 18.21 10.04 -9.69
C ASN A 36 17.85 10.26 -8.22
N GLU A 37 16.61 10.63 -7.90
CA GLU A 37 16.15 10.77 -6.52
C GLU A 37 16.15 9.43 -5.78
N GLU A 38 15.74 8.35 -6.45
CA GLU A 38 15.72 7.02 -5.86
C GLU A 38 17.13 6.46 -5.64
N ARG A 39 18.08 6.73 -6.56
CA ARG A 39 19.51 6.45 -6.36
C ARG A 39 20.08 7.19 -5.14
N GLN A 40 19.69 8.45 -4.94
CA GLN A 40 20.11 9.24 -3.77
C GLN A 40 19.49 8.69 -2.47
N ARG A 41 18.21 8.31 -2.49
CA ARG A 41 17.53 7.68 -1.33
C ARG A 41 18.16 6.34 -0.94
N LEU A 42 18.51 5.50 -1.91
CA LEU A 42 19.19 4.22 -1.67
C LEU A 42 20.62 4.43 -1.15
N SER A 43 21.32 5.44 -1.66
CA SER A 43 22.66 5.82 -1.19
C SER A 43 22.66 6.34 0.25
N SER A 44 21.73 7.23 0.61
CA SER A 44 21.58 7.74 1.98
C SER A 44 21.18 6.64 2.95
N SER A 45 20.26 5.73 2.54
CA SER A 45 19.86 4.57 3.32
C SER A 45 20.99 3.58 3.58
N ARG A 46 21.92 3.43 2.61
CA ARG A 46 23.14 2.63 2.77
C ARG A 46 24.07 3.25 3.83
N LYS A 47 24.22 4.58 3.80
CA LYS A 47 25.07 5.31 4.74
C LYS A 47 24.52 5.20 6.16
N GLU A 48 23.22 5.44 6.37
CA GLU A 48 22.57 5.28 7.68
C GLU A 48 22.66 3.85 8.24
N PHE A 49 22.52 2.83 7.38
CA PHE A 49 22.67 1.44 7.79
C PHE A 49 24.11 1.10 8.20
N THR A 50 25.10 1.56 7.42
CA THR A 50 26.52 1.34 7.75
C THR A 50 26.91 2.08 9.03
N GLU A 51 26.41 3.30 9.25
CA GLU A 51 26.66 4.09 10.46
C GLU A 51 26.01 3.47 11.68
N SER A 52 24.77 2.93 11.59
CA SER A 52 24.10 2.26 12.70
C SER A 52 24.76 0.94 13.09
N VAL A 53 25.29 0.19 12.11
CA VAL A 53 26.06 -1.03 12.36
C VAL A 53 27.44 -0.73 12.95
N SER A 54 28.14 0.31 12.47
CA SER A 54 29.44 0.71 13.00
C SER A 54 29.35 1.31 14.40
N ALA A 55 28.31 2.11 14.71
CA ALA A 55 28.08 2.66 16.05
C ALA A 55 27.85 1.55 17.10
N GLY A 56 27.15 0.47 16.71
CA GLY A 56 26.98 -0.71 17.58
C GLY A 56 28.26 -1.54 17.83
N TYR A 57 29.32 -1.30 17.01
CA TYR A 57 30.58 -2.03 17.12
C TYR A 57 31.64 -1.28 17.97
N THR A 58 31.60 0.04 17.99
CA THR A 58 32.61 0.88 18.67
C THR A 58 32.44 0.93 20.20
N GLU A 59 31.29 0.54 20.75
CA GLU A 59 31.07 0.46 22.20
C GLU A 59 31.59 -0.84 22.85
N GLY A 60 32.16 -1.79 22.07
CA GLY A 60 32.56 -3.12 22.53
C GLY A 60 34.07 -3.38 22.68
N GLU A 61 34.94 -2.49 22.18
CA GLU A 61 36.41 -2.72 22.21
C GLU A 61 37.15 -1.76 23.15
N GLY A 62 36.89 -1.87 24.43
CA GLY A 62 37.67 -1.10 25.38
C GLY A 62 37.39 -1.42 26.83
N ARG A 63 37.91 -2.50 27.34
CA ARG A 63 38.55 -2.67 28.67
C ARG A 63 38.54 -4.12 29.08
N GLY A 64 39.66 -4.51 29.75
CA GLY A 64 40.08 -5.83 30.12
C GLY A 64 39.04 -6.74 30.82
N GLY A 65 39.28 -8.04 30.71
CA GLY A 65 38.40 -9.13 31.15
C GLY A 65 38.01 -9.06 32.62
N GLU A 66 36.83 -8.53 32.86
CA GLU A 66 36.06 -8.85 34.06
C GLU A 66 34.91 -9.77 33.59
N ASP A 67 34.78 -10.92 34.23
CA ASP A 67 33.68 -11.84 34.01
C ASP A 67 32.35 -11.12 34.29
N LEU A 68 31.60 -10.80 33.25
CA LEU A 68 30.31 -10.16 33.38
C LEU A 68 29.34 -11.10 34.10
N HIS A 69 28.65 -10.59 35.11
CA HIS A 69 27.62 -11.32 35.83
C HIS A 69 26.60 -11.92 34.83
N PRO A 70 26.23 -13.22 34.97
CA PRO A 70 25.40 -13.96 33.98
C PRO A 70 24.09 -13.24 33.55
N GLU A 71 23.48 -12.50 34.45
CA GLU A 71 22.27 -11.70 34.14
C GLU A 71 22.54 -10.54 33.17
N ARG A 72 23.69 -9.88 33.32
CA ARG A 72 24.11 -8.78 32.44
C ARG A 72 24.46 -9.28 31.03
N GLU A 73 25.01 -10.48 30.93
CA GLU A 73 25.28 -11.13 29.64
C GLU A 73 23.97 -11.50 28.91
N LYS A 74 22.95 -11.98 29.62
CA LYS A 74 21.61 -12.25 29.08
C LYS A 74 20.94 -10.98 28.59
N GLU A 75 21.03 -9.88 29.33
CA GLU A 75 20.47 -8.59 28.94
C GLU A 75 21.12 -8.04 27.67
N ILE A 76 22.45 -8.11 27.58
CA ILE A 76 23.20 -7.69 26.38
C ILE A 76 22.81 -8.56 25.16
N LYS A 77 22.69 -9.87 25.33
CA LYS A 77 22.25 -10.80 24.27
C LYS A 77 20.81 -10.48 23.81
N SER A 78 19.91 -10.21 24.76
CA SER A 78 18.52 -9.81 24.45
C SER A 78 18.44 -8.49 23.68
N ARG A 79 19.18 -7.47 24.11
CA ARG A 79 19.24 -6.17 23.39
C ARG A 79 19.83 -6.32 22.00
N LYS A 80 20.90 -7.08 21.82
CA LYS A 80 21.51 -7.36 20.49
C LYS A 80 20.54 -8.11 19.59
N MET A 81 19.80 -9.09 20.12
CA MET A 81 18.77 -9.81 19.35
C MET A 81 17.65 -8.88 18.89
N LYS A 82 17.16 -8.00 19.76
CA LYS A 82 16.12 -7.02 19.43
C LYS A 82 16.57 -6.04 18.36
N ILE A 83 17.78 -5.50 18.47
CA ILE A 83 18.38 -4.61 17.43
C ILE A 83 18.48 -5.36 16.09
N PHE A 84 18.89 -6.62 16.10
CA PHE A 84 18.97 -7.44 14.89
C PHE A 84 17.59 -7.69 14.27
N GLU A 85 16.58 -8.01 15.07
CA GLU A 85 15.20 -8.19 14.60
C GLU A 85 14.63 -6.90 14.00
N ASP A 86 14.84 -5.76 14.65
CA ASP A 86 14.38 -4.47 14.18
C ASP A 86 15.10 -4.06 12.89
N ALA A 87 16.41 -4.27 12.79
CA ALA A 87 17.18 -4.03 11.56
C ALA A 87 16.71 -4.94 10.41
N THR A 88 16.44 -6.21 10.69
CA THR A 88 15.93 -7.17 9.71
C THR A 88 14.54 -6.77 9.21
N ARG A 89 13.66 -6.35 10.12
CA ARG A 89 12.32 -5.84 9.76
C ARG A 89 12.42 -4.59 8.89
N LEU A 90 13.29 -3.64 9.25
CA LEU A 90 13.51 -2.42 8.47
C LEU A 90 14.07 -2.70 7.08
N LEU A 91 15.05 -3.60 6.97
CA LEU A 91 15.62 -4.01 5.68
C LEU A 91 14.59 -4.71 4.82
N THR A 92 13.83 -5.65 5.38
CA THR A 92 12.75 -6.36 4.67
C THR A 92 11.68 -5.38 4.17
N ARG A 93 11.35 -4.35 4.97
CA ARG A 93 10.40 -3.29 4.58
C ARG A 93 10.96 -2.43 3.43
N LYS A 94 12.26 -2.04 3.49
CA LYS A 94 12.91 -1.26 2.42
C LYS A 94 13.02 -2.06 1.11
N ILE A 95 13.39 -3.35 1.18
CA ILE A 95 13.43 -4.24 0.01
C ILE A 95 12.03 -4.40 -0.60
N ARG A 96 10.99 -4.59 0.21
CA ARG A 96 9.61 -4.70 -0.26
C ARG A 96 9.15 -3.45 -1.00
N ASN A 97 9.47 -2.27 -0.48
CA ASN A 97 9.14 -1.01 -1.14
C ASN A 97 9.89 -0.83 -2.47
N ALA A 98 11.17 -1.23 -2.55
CA ALA A 98 11.93 -1.20 -3.80
C ALA A 98 11.42 -2.23 -4.82
N MET A 99 10.96 -3.41 -4.39
CA MET A 99 10.44 -4.46 -5.27
C MET A 99 9.01 -4.17 -5.77
N ALA A 100 8.25 -3.32 -5.09
CA ALA A 100 6.89 -2.94 -5.51
C ALA A 100 6.88 -2.38 -6.95
N TRP A 101 7.81 -1.48 -7.29
CA TRP A 101 7.94 -0.86 -8.62
C TRP A 101 8.45 -1.79 -9.72
N MET A 102 8.80 -3.03 -9.41
CA MET A 102 9.34 -4.04 -10.34
C MET A 102 8.29 -5.05 -10.81
N SER A 103 7.02 -4.87 -10.46
CA SER A 103 5.96 -5.83 -10.80
C SER A 103 5.36 -5.61 -12.20
N GLY A 104 5.76 -4.57 -12.91
CA GLY A 104 5.26 -4.26 -14.27
C GLY A 104 5.40 -5.44 -15.24
N ALA A 105 4.50 -5.52 -16.23
CA ALA A 105 4.43 -6.61 -17.20
C ALA A 105 3.74 -6.17 -18.50
N ASP A 106 3.62 -7.09 -19.47
CA ASP A 106 2.97 -6.84 -20.76
C ASP A 106 1.51 -7.33 -20.81
N SER A 107 1.02 -7.95 -19.74
CA SER A 107 -0.36 -8.45 -19.66
C SER A 107 -0.86 -8.45 -18.21
N ASN A 108 -2.19 -8.45 -18.03
CA ASN A 108 -2.81 -8.51 -16.71
C ASN A 108 -2.38 -9.76 -15.93
N VAL A 109 -2.33 -10.91 -16.60
CA VAL A 109 -1.92 -12.19 -15.98
C VAL A 109 -0.47 -12.12 -15.49
N ALA A 110 0.44 -11.59 -16.29
CA ALA A 110 1.84 -11.44 -15.92
C ALA A 110 2.03 -10.42 -14.80
N LEU A 111 1.32 -9.30 -14.84
CA LEU A 111 1.30 -8.30 -13.76
C LEU A 111 0.87 -8.92 -12.43
N VAL A 112 -0.26 -9.61 -12.40
CA VAL A 112 -0.79 -10.24 -11.18
C VAL A 112 0.16 -11.30 -10.63
N ASN A 113 0.79 -12.10 -11.51
CA ASN A 113 1.80 -13.08 -11.11
C ASN A 113 3.05 -12.41 -10.51
N ASN A 114 3.52 -11.31 -11.09
CA ASN A 114 4.66 -10.55 -10.58
C ASN A 114 4.34 -9.94 -9.20
N LEU A 115 3.16 -9.33 -9.03
CA LEU A 115 2.70 -8.78 -7.75
C LEU A 115 2.66 -9.87 -6.65
N GLN A 116 2.18 -11.07 -6.98
CA GLN A 116 2.16 -12.20 -6.06
C GLN A 116 3.57 -12.70 -5.73
N SER A 117 4.44 -12.85 -6.72
CA SER A 117 5.83 -13.27 -6.55
C SER A 117 6.63 -12.28 -5.70
N ASN A 118 6.31 -10.99 -5.79
CA ASN A 118 6.88 -9.92 -4.96
C ASN A 118 6.21 -9.82 -3.58
N ASN A 119 5.38 -10.79 -3.18
CA ASN A 119 4.71 -10.88 -1.87
C ASN A 119 3.84 -9.67 -1.52
N LEU A 120 3.23 -9.01 -2.50
CA LEU A 120 2.31 -7.90 -2.26
C LEU A 120 0.94 -8.39 -1.80
N PHE A 121 0.59 -9.62 -2.15
CA PHE A 121 -0.57 -10.34 -1.65
C PHE A 121 -0.31 -11.86 -1.62
N LYS A 122 -1.12 -12.59 -0.85
CA LYS A 122 -1.06 -14.07 -0.72
C LYS A 122 -2.42 -14.71 -0.89
N ASP A 123 -3.50 -14.01 -0.59
CA ASP A 123 -4.87 -14.55 -0.65
C ASP A 123 -5.27 -14.84 -2.10
N LYS A 124 -5.82 -16.06 -2.31
CA LYS A 124 -6.29 -16.50 -3.62
C LYS A 124 -7.43 -15.62 -4.15
N ARG A 125 -8.31 -15.11 -3.29
CA ARG A 125 -9.43 -14.25 -3.71
C ARG A 125 -8.96 -12.90 -4.24
N VAL A 126 -7.86 -12.35 -3.67
CA VAL A 126 -7.20 -11.15 -4.20
C VAL A 126 -6.66 -11.42 -5.59
N ARG A 127 -5.96 -12.56 -5.76
CA ARG A 127 -5.46 -13.00 -7.07
C ARG A 127 -6.57 -13.14 -8.10
N ASP A 128 -7.62 -13.87 -7.74
CA ASP A 128 -8.74 -14.15 -8.64
C ASP A 128 -9.50 -12.86 -9.03
N ALA A 129 -9.68 -11.92 -8.09
CA ALA A 129 -10.29 -10.62 -8.36
C ALA A 129 -9.45 -9.79 -9.34
N MET A 130 -8.13 -9.67 -9.11
CA MET A 130 -7.25 -8.92 -10.00
C MET A 130 -7.07 -9.58 -11.37
N LEU A 131 -7.16 -10.90 -11.47
CA LEU A 131 -7.17 -11.61 -12.75
C LEU A 131 -8.48 -11.42 -13.51
N LYS A 132 -9.62 -11.40 -12.79
CA LYS A 132 -10.94 -11.20 -13.38
C LYS A 132 -11.13 -9.77 -13.88
N VAL A 133 -10.64 -8.78 -13.14
CA VAL A 133 -10.76 -7.35 -13.46
C VAL A 133 -9.50 -6.91 -14.20
N ASP A 134 -9.55 -6.88 -15.53
CA ASP A 134 -8.40 -6.44 -16.32
C ASP A 134 -8.18 -4.93 -16.19
N ARG A 135 -6.98 -4.54 -15.77
CA ARG A 135 -6.63 -3.14 -15.57
C ARG A 135 -6.70 -2.31 -16.85
N ALA A 136 -6.53 -2.91 -18.03
CA ALA A 136 -6.65 -2.22 -19.32
C ALA A 136 -8.06 -1.70 -19.61
N ASP A 137 -9.08 -2.19 -18.93
CA ASP A 137 -10.43 -1.63 -19.03
C ASP A 137 -10.54 -0.24 -18.37
N PHE A 138 -9.63 0.08 -17.44
CA PHE A 138 -9.67 1.25 -16.57
C PHE A 138 -8.63 2.32 -16.91
N THR A 139 -7.62 2.00 -17.71
CA THR A 139 -6.64 2.93 -18.26
C THR A 139 -6.06 2.39 -19.56
N ALA A 140 -5.93 3.26 -20.56
CA ALA A 140 -5.32 2.90 -21.85
C ALA A 140 -3.80 3.13 -21.85
N ILE A 141 -3.29 3.90 -20.90
CA ILE A 141 -1.88 4.28 -20.83
C ILE A 141 -1.15 3.29 -19.92
N THR A 142 -0.17 2.56 -20.45
CA THR A 142 0.67 1.59 -19.71
C THR A 142 -0.11 0.79 -18.65
N PRO A 143 -1.20 0.08 -19.02
CA PRO A 143 -2.14 -0.49 -18.05
C PRO A 143 -1.49 -1.49 -17.08
N TYR A 144 -0.43 -2.14 -17.52
CA TYR A 144 0.28 -3.16 -16.75
C TYR A 144 1.63 -2.68 -16.18
N GLY A 145 1.96 -1.39 -16.32
CA GLY A 145 3.07 -0.77 -15.63
C GLY A 145 2.77 -0.64 -14.13
N ASP A 146 3.75 -0.94 -13.27
CA ASP A 146 3.55 -0.87 -11.82
C ASP A 146 3.83 0.55 -11.28
N HIS A 147 3.09 1.52 -11.77
CA HIS A 147 3.14 2.93 -11.38
C HIS A 147 1.74 3.57 -11.45
N PRO A 148 1.52 4.71 -10.75
CA PRO A 148 0.30 5.49 -10.91
C PRO A 148 0.19 6.05 -12.34
N VAL A 149 -1.04 6.14 -12.87
CA VAL A 149 -1.30 6.66 -14.21
C VAL A 149 -2.41 7.71 -14.14
N SER A 150 -2.23 8.85 -14.84
CA SER A 150 -3.27 9.89 -14.91
C SER A 150 -4.53 9.36 -15.62
N ILE A 151 -5.68 9.68 -15.05
CA ILE A 151 -7.02 9.38 -15.60
C ILE A 151 -7.82 10.64 -15.93
N GLY A 152 -7.15 11.81 -15.96
CA GLY A 152 -7.78 13.11 -16.13
C GLY A 152 -8.23 13.73 -14.81
N TYR A 153 -8.74 14.95 -14.87
CA TYR A 153 -9.32 15.67 -13.72
C TYR A 153 -8.39 15.77 -12.51
N SER A 154 -7.07 15.90 -12.71
CA SER A 154 -6.06 15.85 -11.65
C SER A 154 -6.12 14.57 -10.78
N ALA A 155 -6.71 13.49 -11.32
CA ALA A 155 -6.82 12.19 -10.66
C ALA A 155 -5.89 11.14 -11.28
N THR A 156 -5.57 10.11 -10.52
CA THR A 156 -4.76 8.98 -10.98
C THR A 156 -5.41 7.65 -10.62
N ILE A 157 -5.25 6.65 -11.48
CA ILE A 157 -5.40 5.26 -11.04
C ILE A 157 -4.12 4.87 -10.30
N SER A 158 -4.23 4.47 -9.04
CA SER A 158 -3.08 4.10 -8.21
C SER A 158 -2.27 2.96 -8.82
N ALA A 159 -1.00 2.85 -8.42
CA ALA A 159 -0.14 1.77 -8.87
C ALA A 159 -0.73 0.38 -8.52
N PRO A 160 -0.54 -0.64 -9.39
CA PRO A 160 -1.02 -2.00 -9.15
C PRO A 160 -0.62 -2.59 -7.79
N HIS A 161 0.63 -2.35 -7.34
CA HIS A 161 1.09 -2.81 -6.04
C HIS A 161 0.29 -2.23 -4.87
N MET A 162 -0.17 -0.98 -4.96
CA MET A 162 -0.99 -0.35 -3.92
C MET A 162 -2.40 -0.96 -3.88
N HIS A 163 -2.99 -1.25 -5.03
CA HIS A 163 -4.27 -1.95 -5.12
C HIS A 163 -4.17 -3.37 -4.53
N ALA A 164 -3.15 -4.14 -4.93
CA ALA A 164 -2.91 -5.48 -4.43
C ALA A 164 -2.71 -5.51 -2.91
N PHE A 165 -1.90 -4.58 -2.39
CA PHE A 165 -1.65 -4.44 -0.96
C PHE A 165 -2.91 -4.05 -0.18
N SER A 166 -3.70 -3.11 -0.71
CA SER A 166 -4.97 -2.70 -0.09
C SER A 166 -5.98 -3.86 -0.05
N LEU A 167 -6.14 -4.59 -1.14
CA LEU A 167 -7.04 -5.75 -1.19
C LEU A 167 -6.60 -6.85 -0.22
N GLU A 168 -5.29 -7.12 -0.10
CA GLU A 168 -4.75 -8.10 0.85
C GLU A 168 -5.03 -7.71 2.30
N LEU A 169 -4.88 -6.43 2.65
CA LEU A 169 -5.18 -5.94 4.00
C LEU A 169 -6.68 -5.96 4.33
N LEU A 170 -7.54 -5.75 3.32
CA LEU A 170 -9.00 -5.74 3.47
C LEU A 170 -9.64 -7.11 3.27
N LYS A 171 -8.92 -8.14 2.86
CA LYS A 171 -9.46 -9.45 2.46
C LYS A 171 -10.42 -10.08 3.46
N ASP A 172 -10.13 -9.95 4.76
CA ASP A 172 -10.96 -10.52 5.82
C ASP A 172 -12.26 -9.74 6.06
N HIS A 173 -12.34 -8.53 5.52
CA HIS A 173 -13.50 -7.64 5.57
C HIS A 173 -14.23 -7.55 4.21
N LEU A 174 -13.71 -8.20 3.16
CA LEU A 174 -14.28 -8.30 1.82
C LEU A 174 -14.77 -9.74 1.58
N LYS A 175 -15.85 -10.12 2.28
CA LYS A 175 -16.47 -11.45 2.21
C LYS A 175 -17.92 -11.33 1.77
N GLU A 176 -18.54 -12.44 1.44
CA GLU A 176 -19.98 -12.50 1.16
C GLU A 176 -20.78 -11.83 2.28
N TRP A 177 -21.86 -11.15 1.93
CA TRP A 177 -22.71 -10.34 2.80
C TRP A 177 -22.09 -9.07 3.36
N ASN A 178 -20.81 -8.83 3.14
CA ASN A 178 -20.15 -7.63 3.63
C ASN A 178 -20.39 -6.44 2.70
N LYS A 179 -20.36 -5.25 3.30
CA LYS A 179 -20.43 -3.99 2.58
C LYS A 179 -19.07 -3.28 2.60
N ALA A 180 -18.69 -2.71 1.48
CA ALA A 180 -17.48 -1.92 1.37
C ALA A 180 -17.76 -0.52 0.78
N LEU A 181 -16.91 0.45 1.16
CA LEU A 181 -16.90 1.80 0.63
C LEU A 181 -15.54 2.09 0.01
N ASP A 182 -15.54 2.57 -1.23
CA ASP A 182 -14.36 3.05 -1.95
C ASP A 182 -14.49 4.55 -2.14
N VAL A 183 -13.71 5.33 -1.38
CA VAL A 183 -13.70 6.80 -1.40
C VAL A 183 -12.62 7.30 -2.35
N GLY A 184 -13.01 8.13 -3.31
CA GLY A 184 -12.14 8.50 -4.43
C GLY A 184 -12.03 7.33 -5.41
N LEU A 185 -13.19 6.87 -5.91
CA LEU A 185 -13.28 5.68 -6.79
C LEU A 185 -12.48 5.81 -8.10
N GLY A 186 -12.23 7.05 -8.55
CA GLY A 186 -11.43 7.38 -9.72
C GLY A 186 -11.87 6.61 -10.97
N SER A 187 -11.00 5.69 -11.44
CA SER A 187 -11.31 4.86 -12.62
C SER A 187 -12.36 3.78 -12.37
N GLY A 188 -12.65 3.42 -11.11
CA GLY A 188 -13.51 2.32 -10.71
C GLY A 188 -12.82 0.95 -10.58
N TYR A 189 -11.50 0.87 -10.82
CA TYR A 189 -10.78 -0.40 -10.81
C TYR A 189 -10.86 -1.12 -9.45
N LEU A 190 -10.53 -0.41 -8.36
CA LEU A 190 -10.54 -1.02 -7.04
C LEU A 190 -11.96 -1.34 -6.58
N THR A 191 -12.94 -0.47 -6.89
CA THR A 191 -14.36 -0.72 -6.67
C THR A 191 -14.80 -2.05 -7.30
N ALA A 192 -14.40 -2.30 -8.57
CA ALA A 192 -14.72 -3.56 -9.26
C ALA A 192 -14.03 -4.78 -8.61
N CYS A 193 -12.74 -4.67 -8.24
CA CYS A 193 -12.01 -5.73 -7.54
C CYS A 193 -12.67 -6.08 -6.20
N MET A 194 -13.04 -5.07 -5.41
CA MET A 194 -13.74 -5.27 -4.14
C MET A 194 -15.12 -5.93 -4.35
N ALA A 195 -15.85 -5.55 -5.42
CA ALA A 195 -17.14 -6.16 -5.73
C ALA A 195 -17.02 -7.63 -6.14
N VAL A 196 -15.94 -8.01 -6.81
CA VAL A 196 -15.63 -9.42 -7.06
C VAL A 196 -15.36 -10.16 -5.75
N MET A 197 -14.61 -9.55 -4.82
CA MET A 197 -14.24 -10.18 -3.55
C MET A 197 -15.40 -10.36 -2.58
N VAL A 198 -16.34 -9.42 -2.52
CA VAL A 198 -17.54 -9.54 -1.64
C VAL A 198 -18.59 -10.51 -2.20
N GLY A 199 -18.39 -11.03 -3.43
CA GLY A 199 -19.27 -12.03 -4.02
C GLY A 199 -20.63 -11.47 -4.45
N GLU A 200 -21.61 -12.37 -4.66
CA GLU A 200 -22.93 -12.02 -5.21
C GLU A 200 -23.84 -11.34 -4.18
N THR A 201 -23.62 -11.60 -2.91
CA THR A 201 -24.44 -11.14 -1.79
C THR A 201 -23.91 -9.88 -1.11
N GLY A 202 -22.65 -9.53 -1.37
CA GLY A 202 -22.04 -8.34 -0.84
C GLY A 202 -22.34 -7.08 -1.67
N LYS A 203 -21.97 -5.92 -1.14
CA LYS A 203 -22.22 -4.62 -1.78
C LYS A 203 -20.99 -3.73 -1.70
N VAL A 204 -20.70 -3.00 -2.76
CA VAL A 204 -19.63 -1.99 -2.78
C VAL A 204 -20.21 -0.65 -3.23
N VAL A 205 -20.00 0.38 -2.43
CA VAL A 205 -20.29 1.76 -2.80
C VAL A 205 -18.99 2.42 -3.23
N GLY A 206 -18.93 2.95 -4.45
CA GLY A 206 -17.86 3.83 -4.91
C GLY A 206 -18.35 5.28 -4.92
N ILE A 207 -17.61 6.19 -4.28
CA ILE A 207 -17.96 7.61 -4.24
C ILE A 207 -16.81 8.47 -4.76
N ASP A 208 -17.15 9.45 -5.59
CA ASP A 208 -16.22 10.47 -6.09
C ASP A 208 -16.93 11.82 -6.18
N HIS A 209 -16.18 12.90 -5.96
CA HIS A 209 -16.72 14.26 -6.06
C HIS A 209 -16.65 14.82 -7.48
N ILE A 210 -15.96 14.14 -8.41
CA ILE A 210 -15.92 14.50 -9.82
C ILE A 210 -16.95 13.65 -10.58
N GLN A 211 -18.05 14.28 -11.00
CA GLN A 211 -19.14 13.59 -11.73
C GLN A 211 -18.63 12.83 -12.96
N ALA A 212 -17.69 13.42 -13.71
CA ALA A 212 -17.13 12.79 -14.90
C ALA A 212 -16.40 11.47 -14.58
N LEU A 213 -15.67 11.40 -13.45
CA LEU A 213 -15.02 10.15 -13.00
C LEU A 213 -16.07 9.09 -12.64
N VAL A 214 -17.18 9.47 -12.02
CA VAL A 214 -18.28 8.52 -11.71
C VAL A 214 -18.88 7.94 -12.99
N VAL A 215 -19.06 8.78 -14.04
CA VAL A 215 -19.56 8.32 -15.35
C VAL A 215 -18.54 7.41 -16.04
N ASP A 216 -17.28 7.82 -16.04
CA ASP A 216 -16.19 7.05 -16.66
C ASP A 216 -15.96 5.72 -15.97
N SER A 217 -15.99 5.67 -14.63
CA SER A 217 -15.87 4.44 -13.86
C SER A 217 -17.00 3.45 -14.20
N ARG A 218 -18.25 3.94 -14.33
CA ARG A 218 -19.36 3.09 -14.77
C ARG A 218 -19.09 2.53 -16.16
N ARG A 219 -18.66 3.37 -17.11
CA ARG A 219 -18.32 2.93 -18.47
C ARG A 219 -17.20 1.89 -18.48
N ASN A 220 -16.17 2.09 -17.67
CA ASN A 220 -15.06 1.16 -17.56
C ASN A 220 -15.50 -0.21 -17.02
N ILE A 221 -16.26 -0.24 -15.94
CA ILE A 221 -16.78 -1.48 -15.35
C ILE A 221 -17.73 -2.20 -16.33
N MET A 222 -18.58 -1.44 -17.03
CA MET A 222 -19.55 -2.00 -17.98
C MET A 222 -18.93 -2.71 -19.19
N LYS A 223 -17.65 -2.46 -19.52
CA LYS A 223 -16.98 -3.12 -20.65
C LYS A 223 -17.02 -4.65 -20.55
N HIS A 224 -16.68 -5.20 -19.38
CA HIS A 224 -16.63 -6.65 -19.18
C HIS A 224 -17.27 -7.15 -17.87
N HIS A 225 -17.81 -6.23 -17.06
CA HIS A 225 -18.32 -6.54 -15.71
C HIS A 225 -19.69 -5.90 -15.45
N ALA A 226 -20.57 -5.88 -16.46
CA ALA A 226 -21.95 -5.39 -16.30
C ALA A 226 -22.74 -6.15 -15.22
N ASP A 227 -22.42 -7.41 -15.00
CA ASP A 227 -22.98 -8.27 -13.95
C ASP A 227 -22.79 -7.71 -12.54
N LEU A 228 -21.72 -6.91 -12.30
CA LEU A 228 -21.46 -6.29 -11.01
C LEU A 228 -22.48 -5.19 -10.64
N PHE A 229 -23.28 -4.72 -11.57
CA PHE A 229 -24.39 -3.78 -11.29
C PHE A 229 -25.72 -4.50 -10.98
N THR A 230 -25.77 -5.82 -11.15
CA THR A 230 -26.98 -6.60 -10.84
C THR A 230 -27.18 -6.64 -9.31
N ASN A 231 -28.42 -6.48 -8.87
CA ASN A 231 -28.83 -6.47 -7.46
C ASN A 231 -28.09 -5.42 -6.61
N ASP A 232 -27.72 -4.29 -7.21
CA ASP A 232 -26.99 -3.19 -6.55
C ASP A 232 -25.68 -3.64 -5.87
N ARG A 233 -24.98 -4.62 -6.44
CA ARG A 233 -23.65 -5.03 -5.93
C ARG A 233 -22.65 -3.89 -6.00
N ILE A 234 -22.72 -3.05 -7.05
CA ILE A 234 -22.00 -1.77 -7.13
C ILE A 234 -23.01 -0.63 -7.19
N ILE A 235 -22.83 0.34 -6.29
CA ILE A 235 -23.51 1.62 -6.30
C ILE A 235 -22.44 2.70 -6.52
N LEU A 236 -22.55 3.47 -7.59
CA LEU A 236 -21.66 4.60 -7.87
C LEU A 236 -22.35 5.91 -7.51
N VAL A 237 -21.69 6.73 -6.72
CA VAL A 237 -22.24 7.94 -6.12
C VAL A 237 -21.37 9.15 -6.47
N HIS A 238 -21.99 10.21 -6.98
CA HIS A 238 -21.38 11.53 -7.04
C HIS A 238 -21.58 12.23 -5.69
N GLY A 239 -20.49 12.58 -5.00
CA GLY A 239 -20.59 13.21 -3.68
C GLY A 239 -19.23 13.41 -3.00
N ASP A 240 -19.25 14.16 -1.91
CA ASP A 240 -18.07 14.43 -1.09
C ASP A 240 -17.64 13.21 -0.29
N GLY A 241 -16.57 12.57 -0.71
CA GLY A 241 -16.04 11.36 -0.08
C GLY A 241 -15.63 11.52 1.39
N ARG A 242 -15.31 12.75 1.83
CA ARG A 242 -15.01 13.04 3.24
C ARG A 242 -16.20 12.75 4.15
N LYS A 243 -17.42 12.84 3.60
CA LYS A 243 -18.69 12.55 4.31
C LYS A 243 -19.09 11.07 4.23
N GLY A 244 -18.38 10.27 3.42
CA GLY A 244 -18.78 8.90 3.15
C GLY A 244 -20.14 8.80 2.46
N TYR A 245 -20.85 7.68 2.67
CA TYR A 245 -22.20 7.47 2.17
C TYR A 245 -23.06 6.76 3.22
N ALA A 246 -23.63 7.53 4.14
CA ALA A 246 -24.35 7.04 5.31
C ALA A 246 -25.58 6.16 4.97
N LYS A 247 -26.17 6.33 3.76
CA LYS A 247 -27.35 5.58 3.33
C LYS A 247 -27.14 4.05 3.32
N GLU A 248 -25.91 3.61 3.03
CA GLU A 248 -25.57 2.19 2.95
C GLU A 248 -24.71 1.71 4.14
N ALA A 249 -24.32 2.62 5.05
CA ALA A 249 -23.56 2.26 6.25
C ALA A 249 -24.33 1.26 7.14
N PRO A 250 -23.64 0.51 8.02
CA PRO A 250 -22.19 0.50 8.23
C PRO A 250 -21.44 -0.36 7.19
N TYR A 251 -20.12 -0.05 7.03
CA TYR A 251 -19.24 -0.73 6.09
C TYR A 251 -18.22 -1.62 6.82
N ASN A 252 -18.05 -2.86 6.37
CA ASN A 252 -17.04 -3.78 6.90
C ASN A 252 -15.62 -3.41 6.44
N ALA A 253 -15.51 -2.86 5.23
CA ALA A 253 -14.26 -2.38 4.65
C ALA A 253 -14.45 -0.96 4.12
N ILE A 254 -13.51 -0.07 4.40
CA ILE A 254 -13.43 1.25 3.76
C ILE A 254 -12.02 1.40 3.16
N HIS A 255 -11.96 1.73 1.88
CA HIS A 255 -10.72 2.17 1.23
C HIS A 255 -10.84 3.65 0.89
N VAL A 256 -9.78 4.42 1.12
CA VAL A 256 -9.70 5.83 0.73
C VAL A 256 -8.53 6.00 -0.23
N GLY A 257 -8.83 6.36 -1.48
CA GLY A 257 -7.87 6.50 -2.58
C GLY A 257 -7.24 7.90 -2.69
N ALA A 258 -7.38 8.74 -1.66
CA ALA A 258 -6.83 10.10 -1.62
C ALA A 258 -6.38 10.44 -0.19
N ALA A 259 -5.40 11.34 -0.03
CA ALA A 259 -4.83 11.67 1.27
C ALA A 259 -5.65 12.74 1.99
N ALA A 260 -6.09 12.43 3.21
CA ALA A 260 -6.74 13.38 4.10
C ALA A 260 -5.71 14.02 5.05
N PRO A 261 -5.82 15.32 5.37
CA PRO A 261 -4.96 15.95 6.38
C PRO A 261 -5.06 15.24 7.75
N GLU A 262 -6.26 14.81 8.08
CA GLU A 262 -6.63 14.01 9.26
C GLU A 262 -7.73 13.02 8.89
N ILE A 263 -7.93 11.97 9.69
CA ILE A 263 -8.93 10.94 9.41
C ILE A 263 -10.33 11.52 9.59
N PRO A 264 -11.20 11.54 8.54
CA PRO A 264 -12.54 12.05 8.65
C PRO A 264 -13.39 11.26 9.66
N VAL A 265 -13.97 11.95 10.64
CA VAL A 265 -14.80 11.33 11.70
C VAL A 265 -15.99 10.57 11.11
N GLN A 266 -16.60 11.11 10.05
CA GLN A 266 -17.74 10.51 9.37
C GLN A 266 -17.42 9.12 8.79
N LEU A 267 -16.18 8.89 8.34
CA LEU A 267 -15.76 7.57 7.87
C LEU A 267 -15.58 6.57 9.01
N ILE A 268 -15.08 7.04 10.17
CA ILE A 268 -14.99 6.22 11.39
C ILE A 268 -16.39 5.84 11.89
N GLU A 269 -17.35 6.78 11.89
CA GLU A 269 -18.72 6.53 12.30
C GLU A 269 -19.40 5.48 11.42
N GLN A 270 -19.15 5.53 10.08
CA GLN A 270 -19.69 4.59 9.11
C GLN A 270 -18.95 3.25 9.05
N LEU A 271 -17.80 3.12 9.72
CA LEU A 271 -17.09 1.85 9.84
C LEU A 271 -17.84 0.91 10.78
N ALA A 272 -18.13 -0.30 10.34
CA ALA A 272 -18.78 -1.33 11.13
C ALA A 272 -17.92 -1.74 12.34
N LYS A 273 -18.55 -2.21 13.41
CA LYS A 273 -17.85 -2.94 14.46
C LYS A 273 -17.21 -4.19 13.86
N GLY A 274 -15.94 -4.44 14.15
CA GLY A 274 -15.13 -5.46 13.51
C GLY A 274 -14.65 -5.09 12.10
N GLY A 275 -14.84 -3.85 11.66
CA GLY A 275 -14.46 -3.36 10.33
C GLY A 275 -13.05 -2.76 10.28
N ARG A 276 -12.55 -2.58 9.05
CA ARG A 276 -11.24 -1.99 8.75
C ARG A 276 -11.34 -0.91 7.69
N MET A 277 -10.64 0.19 7.92
CA MET A 277 -10.42 1.25 6.94
C MET A 277 -8.94 1.40 6.62
N LEU A 278 -8.63 1.63 5.35
CA LEU A 278 -7.29 2.02 4.87
C LEU A 278 -7.38 3.43 4.30
N ILE A 279 -6.51 4.32 4.78
CA ILE A 279 -6.52 5.73 4.40
C ILE A 279 -5.12 6.32 4.39
N PRO A 280 -4.73 7.05 3.33
CA PRO A 280 -3.55 7.93 3.37
C PRO A 280 -3.84 9.15 4.25
N VAL A 281 -2.92 9.47 5.17
CA VAL A 281 -3.06 10.60 6.10
C VAL A 281 -1.82 11.47 6.03
N GLY A 282 -1.99 12.76 5.82
CA GLY A 282 -0.94 13.77 5.75
C GLY A 282 -1.31 14.94 4.84
N PRO A 283 -0.53 16.03 4.88
CA PRO A 283 -0.79 17.22 4.09
C PRO A 283 -0.55 16.98 2.59
N GLU A 284 -1.21 17.78 1.76
CA GLU A 284 -0.94 17.87 0.34
C GLU A 284 0.51 18.31 0.10
N GLY A 285 1.21 17.65 -0.82
CA GLY A 285 2.62 17.94 -1.13
C GLY A 285 3.63 17.65 -0.01
N GLY A 286 3.18 17.12 1.13
CA GLY A 286 4.01 16.79 2.28
C GLY A 286 4.10 15.30 2.58
N PRO A 287 4.74 14.92 3.69
CA PRO A 287 4.85 13.52 4.09
C PRO A 287 3.50 12.93 4.46
N GLN A 288 3.12 11.84 3.80
CA GLN A 288 1.88 11.10 4.05
C GLN A 288 2.19 9.69 4.54
N ARG A 289 1.30 9.14 5.35
CA ARG A 289 1.36 7.77 5.87
C ARG A 289 0.12 7.02 5.43
N PHE A 290 0.29 5.79 4.96
CA PHE A 290 -0.83 4.88 4.74
C PHE A 290 -1.21 4.26 6.07
N VAL A 291 -2.42 4.52 6.54
CA VAL A 291 -2.89 4.17 7.89
C VAL A 291 -3.97 3.11 7.79
N GLN A 292 -3.85 2.06 8.61
CA GLN A 292 -4.91 1.10 8.88
C GLN A 292 -5.66 1.55 10.13
N VAL A 293 -6.96 1.64 10.04
CA VAL A 293 -7.87 1.94 11.15
C VAL A 293 -8.76 0.73 11.36
N ASP A 294 -8.70 0.14 12.54
CA ASP A 294 -9.56 -0.99 12.93
C ASP A 294 -10.54 -0.52 14.01
N LYS A 295 -11.81 -0.91 13.85
CA LYS A 295 -12.86 -0.73 14.86
C LYS A 295 -13.23 -2.10 15.40
N ASP A 296 -12.95 -2.35 16.67
CA ASP A 296 -13.23 -3.64 17.29
C ASP A 296 -14.73 -3.90 17.50
N THR A 297 -15.10 -5.07 18.04
CA THR A 297 -16.48 -5.46 18.32
C THR A 297 -17.14 -4.62 19.41
N ASP A 298 -16.35 -3.98 20.29
CA ASP A 298 -16.85 -3.09 21.33
C ASP A 298 -17.05 -1.66 20.79
N GLY A 299 -16.40 -1.33 19.67
CA GLY A 299 -16.46 -0.02 19.00
C GLY A 299 -15.22 0.83 19.25
N ASN A 300 -14.18 0.28 19.90
CA ASN A 300 -12.92 1.01 20.11
C ASN A 300 -12.17 1.09 18.76
N VAL A 301 -11.55 2.23 18.53
CA VAL A 301 -10.81 2.51 17.29
C VAL A 301 -9.32 2.49 17.56
N THR A 302 -8.60 1.72 16.78
CA THR A 302 -7.12 1.66 16.79
C THR A 302 -6.56 2.05 15.44
N GLN A 303 -5.36 2.64 15.44
CA GLN A 303 -4.69 3.10 14.23
C GLN A 303 -3.28 2.49 14.17
N LYS A 304 -2.85 2.15 12.96
CA LYS A 304 -1.51 1.60 12.69
C LYS A 304 -0.94 2.19 11.42
N ASP A 305 0.21 2.83 11.54
CA ASP A 305 0.98 3.29 10.40
C ASP A 305 1.58 2.09 9.65
N LEU A 306 1.34 2.00 8.35
CA LEU A 306 1.81 0.90 7.51
C LEU A 306 3.08 1.28 6.76
N MET A 307 3.04 2.39 6.00
CA MET A 307 4.16 2.87 5.17
C MET A 307 4.00 4.34 4.82
N GLY A 308 5.08 4.99 4.37
CA GLY A 308 5.04 6.30 3.71
C GLY A 308 4.48 6.16 2.30
N VAL A 309 3.66 7.13 1.88
CA VAL A 309 3.00 7.17 0.57
C VAL A 309 2.92 8.59 0.03
N ILE A 310 2.56 8.72 -1.25
CA ILE A 310 2.22 10.00 -1.89
C ILE A 310 0.91 9.78 -2.65
N TYR A 311 -0.13 10.48 -2.24
CA TYR A 311 -1.46 10.46 -2.85
C TYR A 311 -1.92 11.87 -3.18
N VAL A 312 -2.83 11.98 -4.17
CA VAL A 312 -3.60 13.20 -4.42
C VAL A 312 -4.44 13.55 -3.18
N PRO A 313 -4.76 14.84 -2.94
CA PRO A 313 -5.51 15.24 -1.75
C PRO A 313 -6.98 14.78 -1.79
N LEU A 314 -7.50 14.39 -0.63
CA LEU A 314 -8.94 14.20 -0.42
C LEU A 314 -9.60 15.58 -0.19
N THR A 315 -10.16 16.15 -1.23
CA THR A 315 -10.60 17.54 -1.27
C THR A 315 -11.98 17.69 -1.91
N ASP A 316 -12.38 18.90 -2.27
CA ASP A 316 -13.58 19.19 -3.04
C ASP A 316 -13.25 19.44 -4.52
N GLU A 317 -14.31 19.45 -5.34
CA GLU A 317 -14.20 19.59 -6.80
C GLU A 317 -13.52 20.90 -7.22
N GLN A 318 -13.81 22.01 -6.54
CA GLN A 318 -13.22 23.31 -6.88
C GLN A 318 -11.71 23.28 -6.67
N HIS A 319 -11.24 22.78 -5.55
CA HIS A 319 -9.82 22.68 -5.28
C HIS A 319 -9.11 21.76 -6.26
N GLN A 320 -9.71 20.62 -6.60
CA GLN A 320 -9.09 19.64 -7.51
C GLN A 320 -8.99 20.13 -8.97
N LEU A 321 -9.97 20.87 -9.45
CA LEU A 321 -10.01 21.31 -10.86
C LEU A 321 -9.29 22.63 -11.12
N HIS A 322 -8.94 23.40 -10.09
CA HIS A 322 -8.30 24.72 -10.25
C HIS A 322 -6.81 24.73 -9.85
N ASN A 323 -6.28 23.59 -9.37
CA ASN A 323 -4.86 23.34 -9.13
C ASN A 323 -4.30 22.36 -10.16
#